data_983844441b29f0aed46e0f7b52ad0939
#
_entry.id   983844441b29f0aed46e0f7b52ad0939
#
_cell.length_a   1.000
_cell.length_b   1.000
_cell.length_c   1.000
_cell.angle_alpha   90.00
_cell.angle_beta   90.00
_cell.angle_gamma   90.00
#
_symmetry.space_group_name_H-M   'P 1'
#
loop_
_entity.id
_entity.type
_entity.pdbx_description
1 polymer ?
#
loop_
_entity_poly.entity_id
_entity_poly.type
_entity_poly.pdbx_seq_one_letter_code
_entity_poly.pdbx_strand_id
1 'polypeptide(L)'
;ADLVAFATPMYYFGISAQLKTVIDRFYAINGEIHIPKKAMLMMTYANNSPRNESPILTYYEVLLEYLGWKDAGRIIVPGVWPTGAINQTPFPAQAFALGKSV
;
A
#
# COMPACT_ATOMS: atom_id res chain seq x y z
N ALA A 1 -12.06 11.80 1.62
CA ALA A 1 -12.00 10.56 2.41
C ALA A 1 -11.14 10.77 3.66
N ASP A 2 -11.49 10.07 4.72
CA ASP A 2 -10.74 10.11 5.98
C ASP A 2 -9.67 9.01 6.03
N LEU A 3 -9.85 7.97 5.24
CA LEU A 3 -8.94 6.84 5.10
C LEU A 3 -8.72 6.54 3.62
N VAL A 4 -7.46 6.39 3.24
CA VAL A 4 -7.06 6.01 1.87
C VAL A 4 -6.33 4.67 1.93
N ALA A 5 -6.85 3.67 1.25
CA ALA A 5 -6.20 2.37 1.12
C ALA A 5 -5.49 2.29 -0.23
N PHE A 6 -4.17 2.17 -0.21
CA PHE A 6 -3.37 1.91 -1.39
C PHE A 6 -3.22 0.41 -1.57
N ALA A 7 -3.73 -0.12 -2.67
CA ALA A 7 -3.62 -1.53 -3.00
C ALA A 7 -2.86 -1.70 -4.32
N THR A 8 -1.77 -2.45 -4.30
CA THR A 8 -0.92 -2.58 -5.46
C THR A 8 -0.19 -3.92 -5.49
N PRO A 9 -0.05 -4.56 -6.67
CA PRO A 9 1.00 -5.54 -6.84
C PRO A 9 2.36 -4.84 -6.89
N MET A 10 3.43 -5.60 -6.62
CA MET A 10 4.79 -5.12 -6.86
C MET A 10 5.21 -5.51 -8.27
N TYR A 11 5.56 -4.53 -9.08
CA TYR A 11 6.15 -4.73 -10.40
C TYR A 11 7.52 -4.05 -10.43
N TYR A 12 8.58 -4.84 -10.64
CA TYR A 12 9.95 -4.32 -10.65
C TYR A 12 10.25 -3.42 -9.45
N PHE A 13 9.87 -3.91 -8.26
CA PHE A 13 10.17 -3.28 -6.97
C PHE A 13 9.47 -1.93 -6.75
N GLY A 14 8.45 -1.64 -7.52
CA GLY A 14 7.66 -0.42 -7.42
C GLY A 14 6.16 -0.70 -7.39
N ILE A 15 5.40 0.34 -7.16
CA ILE A 15 3.94 0.29 -7.25
C ILE A 15 3.51 0.18 -8.72
N SER A 16 2.27 -0.26 -8.96
CA SER A 16 1.76 -0.34 -10.33
C SER A 16 1.71 1.03 -11.00
N ALA A 17 1.86 1.05 -12.33
CA ALA A 17 1.77 2.29 -13.10
C ALA A 17 0.41 2.97 -12.93
N GLN A 18 -0.67 2.18 -12.83
CA GLN A 18 -2.02 2.70 -12.61
C GLN A 18 -2.10 3.47 -11.29
N LEU A 19 -1.57 2.90 -10.20
CA LEU A 19 -1.57 3.58 -8.90
C LEU A 19 -0.68 4.82 -8.93
N LYS A 20 0.50 4.73 -9.56
CA LYS A 20 1.40 5.88 -9.68
C LYS A 20 0.74 7.04 -10.43
N THR A 21 -0.03 6.73 -11.46
CA THR A 21 -0.79 7.74 -12.21
C THR A 21 -1.75 8.50 -11.30
N VAL A 22 -2.46 7.79 -10.42
CA VAL A 22 -3.37 8.43 -9.44
C VAL A 22 -2.58 9.31 -8.48
N ILE A 23 -1.48 8.81 -7.94
CA ILE A 23 -0.65 9.57 -6.98
C ILE A 23 -0.05 10.81 -7.65
N ASP A 24 0.40 10.71 -8.89
CA ASP A 24 0.93 11.86 -9.62
C ASP A 24 -0.12 12.97 -9.82
N ARG A 25 -1.40 12.57 -9.90
CA ARG A 25 -2.51 13.54 -9.99
C ARG A 25 -2.77 14.27 -8.67
N PHE A 26 -2.23 13.81 -7.55
CA PHE A 26 -2.31 14.53 -6.28
C PHE A 26 -1.71 15.94 -6.40
N TYR A 27 -0.75 16.13 -7.29
CA TYR A 27 -0.15 17.43 -7.51
C TYR A 27 -1.20 18.52 -7.86
N ALA A 28 -2.22 18.16 -8.63
CA ALA A 28 -3.27 19.09 -9.04
C ALA A 28 -4.09 19.62 -7.85
N ILE A 29 -4.16 18.86 -6.75
CA ILE A 29 -4.92 19.23 -5.53
C ILE A 29 -4.01 19.22 -4.30
N ASN A 30 -2.72 19.46 -4.51
CA ASN A 30 -1.71 19.30 -3.46
C ASN A 30 -2.02 20.09 -2.19
N GLY A 31 -2.49 21.33 -2.34
CA GLY A 31 -2.86 22.17 -1.20
C GLY A 31 -4.09 21.70 -0.45
N GLU A 32 -4.95 20.90 -1.09
CA GLU A 32 -6.22 20.44 -0.52
C GLU A 32 -6.10 19.10 0.20
N ILE A 33 -5.11 18.29 -0.19
CA ILE A 33 -4.94 16.94 0.39
C ILE A 33 -3.98 16.92 1.58
N HIS A 34 -3.27 17.99 1.87
CA HIS A 34 -2.41 18.12 3.05
C HIS A 34 -3.24 18.39 4.31
N ILE A 35 -4.24 17.56 4.54
CA ILE A 35 -5.07 17.58 5.75
C ILE A 35 -4.93 16.24 6.45
N PRO A 36 -5.10 16.16 7.77
CA PRO A 36 -4.95 14.90 8.50
C PRO A 36 -5.87 13.80 7.94
N LYS A 37 -5.25 12.71 7.52
CA LYS A 37 -5.94 11.50 7.05
C LYS A 37 -5.21 10.27 7.58
N LYS A 38 -5.85 9.13 7.43
CA LYS A 38 -5.22 7.83 7.63
C LYS A 38 -4.94 7.20 6.26
N ALA A 39 -3.90 6.40 6.19
CA ALA A 39 -3.62 5.59 5.02
C ALA A 39 -3.26 4.17 5.43
N MET A 40 -3.49 3.21 4.55
CA MET A 40 -2.99 1.84 4.70
C MET A 40 -2.43 1.37 3.36
N LEU A 41 -1.51 0.42 3.43
CA LEU A 41 -0.90 -0.19 2.25
C LEU A 41 -1.21 -1.67 2.22
N MET A 42 -1.70 -2.15 1.08
CA MET A 42 -1.86 -3.57 0.80
C MET A 42 -1.08 -3.91 -0.46
N MET A 43 -0.14 -4.85 -0.36
CA MET A 43 0.75 -5.18 -1.47
C MET A 43 0.96 -6.68 -1.57
N THR A 44 0.97 -7.19 -2.81
CA THR A 44 1.28 -8.59 -3.10
C THR A 44 2.49 -8.66 -4.04
N TYR A 45 3.29 -9.73 -3.90
CA TYR A 45 4.37 -9.99 -4.84
C TYR A 45 4.76 -11.46 -4.87
N ALA A 46 5.43 -11.88 -5.95
CA ALA A 46 5.73 -13.27 -6.22
C ALA A 46 6.97 -13.78 -5.48
N ASN A 47 7.99 -12.95 -5.31
CA ASN A 47 9.24 -13.31 -4.65
C ASN A 47 9.05 -13.39 -3.13
N ASN A 48 9.99 -14.03 -2.43
CA ASN A 48 9.96 -14.18 -0.97
C ASN A 48 11.03 -13.37 -0.25
N SER A 49 11.77 -12.51 -0.94
CA SER A 49 12.83 -11.74 -0.30
C SER A 49 12.28 -10.45 0.31
N PRO A 50 12.36 -10.29 1.65
CA PRO A 50 11.91 -9.05 2.31
C PRO A 50 12.63 -7.79 1.84
N ARG A 51 13.86 -7.93 1.34
CA ARG A 51 14.59 -6.80 0.77
C ARG A 51 13.84 -6.14 -0.39
N ASN A 52 13.07 -6.92 -1.15
CA ASN A 52 12.34 -6.42 -2.31
C ASN A 52 11.20 -5.47 -1.92
N GLU A 53 10.74 -5.53 -0.69
CA GLU A 53 9.69 -4.65 -0.17
C GLU A 53 10.22 -3.25 0.14
N SER A 54 11.49 -3.14 0.47
CA SER A 54 12.09 -1.91 0.99
C SER A 54 11.87 -0.67 0.12
N PRO A 55 12.01 -0.72 -1.22
CA PRO A 55 11.76 0.47 -2.04
C PRO A 55 10.33 1.01 -1.92
N ILE A 56 9.33 0.11 -1.89
CA ILE A 56 7.92 0.52 -1.80
C ILE A 56 7.60 1.01 -0.38
N LEU A 57 8.11 0.33 0.64
CA LEU A 57 7.85 0.74 2.02
C LEU A 57 8.44 2.13 2.30
N THR A 58 9.66 2.39 1.82
CA THR A 58 10.27 3.71 1.94
C THR A 58 9.48 4.76 1.15
N TYR A 59 9.07 4.42 -0.08
CA TYR A 59 8.23 5.31 -0.88
C TYR A 59 6.93 5.68 -0.16
N TYR A 60 6.25 4.69 0.40
CA TYR A 60 5.01 4.89 1.15
C TYR A 60 5.23 5.79 2.37
N GLU A 61 6.26 5.53 3.14
CA GLU A 61 6.59 6.33 4.32
C GLU A 61 6.87 7.79 3.96
N VAL A 62 7.69 8.02 2.94
CA VAL A 62 8.02 9.38 2.48
C VAL A 62 6.78 10.11 1.95
N LEU A 63 5.92 9.39 1.21
CA LEU A 63 4.67 9.96 0.72
C LEU A 63 3.77 10.41 1.88
N LEU A 64 3.60 9.56 2.89
CA LEU A 64 2.77 9.90 4.05
C LEU A 64 3.36 11.07 4.85
N GLU A 65 4.66 11.09 5.05
CA GLU A 65 5.33 12.20 5.72
C GLU A 65 5.07 13.52 4.99
N TYR A 66 5.22 13.50 3.66
CA TYR A 66 4.98 14.69 2.85
C TYR A 66 3.53 15.16 2.94
N LEU A 67 2.58 14.23 2.88
CA LEU A 67 1.15 14.55 2.92
C LEU A 67 0.63 14.87 4.34
N GLY A 68 1.39 14.51 5.37
CA GLY A 68 0.94 14.62 6.75
C GLY A 68 -0.12 13.60 7.13
N TRP A 69 -0.12 12.45 6.46
CA TRP A 69 -1.07 11.37 6.71
C TRP A 69 -0.49 10.33 7.67
N LYS A 70 -1.36 9.72 8.48
CA LYS A 70 -0.96 8.71 9.46
C LYS A 70 -1.07 7.31 8.86
N ASP A 71 -0.03 6.51 9.02
CA ASP A 71 -0.06 5.09 8.67
C ASP A 71 -0.98 4.34 9.65
N ALA A 72 -2.06 3.77 9.13
CA ALA A 72 -3.03 2.98 9.89
C ALA A 72 -2.74 1.48 9.81
N GLY A 73 -1.83 1.05 8.94
CA GLY A 73 -1.41 -0.34 8.85
C GLY A 73 -1.01 -0.78 7.46
N ARG A 74 -0.38 -1.94 7.40
CA ARG A 74 0.17 -2.51 6.16
C ARG A 74 -0.11 -4.01 6.12
N ILE A 75 -0.51 -4.51 4.95
CA ILE A 75 -0.59 -5.93 4.66
C ILE A 75 0.33 -6.21 3.47
N ILE A 76 1.45 -6.85 3.73
CA ILE A 76 2.46 -7.17 2.72
C ILE A 76 2.48 -8.68 2.53
N VAL A 77 2.20 -9.14 1.32
CA VAL A 77 1.99 -10.55 1.01
C VAL A 77 3.03 -11.05 0.01
N PRO A 78 4.11 -11.70 0.50
CA PRO A 78 5.10 -12.30 -0.37
C PRO A 78 4.66 -13.66 -0.93
N GLY A 79 5.31 -14.12 -2.00
CA GLY A 79 5.23 -15.49 -2.46
C GLY A 79 3.90 -15.89 -3.10
N VAL A 80 3.07 -14.96 -3.54
CA VAL A 80 1.77 -15.26 -4.13
C VAL A 80 1.80 -15.08 -5.65
N TRP A 81 2.24 -16.12 -6.35
CA TRP A 81 2.33 -16.10 -7.81
C TRP A 81 1.08 -16.66 -8.50
N PRO A 82 0.60 -17.89 -8.22
CA PRO A 82 -0.58 -18.43 -8.92
C PRO A 82 -1.85 -17.76 -8.45
N THR A 83 -2.85 -17.73 -9.32
CA THR A 83 -4.21 -17.27 -8.98
C THR A 83 -4.74 -18.05 -7.78
N GLY A 84 -5.24 -17.34 -6.78
CA GLY A 84 -5.81 -17.94 -5.58
C GLY A 84 -4.79 -18.37 -4.53
N ALA A 85 -3.49 -18.24 -4.78
CA ALA A 85 -2.45 -18.62 -3.81
C ALA A 85 -2.61 -17.90 -2.47
N ILE A 86 -3.06 -16.68 -2.48
CA ILE A 86 -3.28 -15.87 -1.27
C ILE A 86 -4.29 -16.50 -0.32
N ASN A 87 -5.24 -17.28 -0.83
CA ASN A 87 -6.26 -17.94 -0.02
C ASN A 87 -5.69 -19.03 0.88
N GLN A 88 -4.47 -19.49 0.61
CA GLN A 88 -3.75 -20.50 1.43
C GLN A 88 -2.86 -19.84 2.48
N THR A 89 -2.97 -18.54 2.67
CA THR A 89 -2.15 -17.76 3.60
C THR A 89 -3.02 -17.15 4.70
N PRO A 90 -2.42 -16.68 5.83
CA PRO A 90 -3.17 -15.97 6.87
C PRO A 90 -3.51 -14.51 6.51
N PHE A 91 -3.04 -14.00 5.37
CA PHE A 91 -3.15 -12.59 5.03
C PHE A 91 -4.58 -12.09 4.78
N PRO A 92 -5.51 -12.86 4.16
CA PRO A 92 -6.90 -12.40 4.06
C PRO A 92 -7.53 -12.11 5.42
N ALA A 93 -7.28 -12.96 6.42
CA ALA A 93 -7.79 -12.75 7.78
C ALA A 93 -7.13 -11.53 8.43
N GLN A 94 -5.84 -11.30 8.20
CA GLN A 94 -5.14 -10.12 8.70
C GLN A 94 -5.69 -8.84 8.07
N ALA A 95 -5.98 -8.87 6.76
CA ALA A 95 -6.58 -7.73 6.07
C ALA A 95 -7.97 -7.42 6.61
N PHE A 96 -8.77 -8.44 6.86
CA PHE A 96 -10.09 -8.28 7.49
C PHE A 96 -9.97 -7.63 8.88
N ALA A 97 -9.05 -8.13 9.70
CA ALA A 97 -8.83 -7.58 11.04
C ALA A 97 -8.35 -6.13 10.99
N LEU A 98 -7.46 -5.79 10.05
CA LEU A 98 -7.01 -4.41 9.84
C LEU A 98 -8.20 -3.52 9.46
N GLY A 99 -9.03 -3.95 8.55
CA GLY A 99 -10.22 -3.21 8.13
C GLY A 99 -11.18 -2.93 9.28
N LYS A 100 -11.32 -3.87 10.21
CA LYS A 100 -12.15 -3.67 11.41
C LYS A 100 -11.54 -2.68 12.40
N SER A 101 -10.21 -2.52 12.39
CA SER A 101 -9.50 -1.67 13.36
C SER A 101 -9.45 -0.20 12.98
N VAL A 102 -9.74 0.13 11.73
CA VAL A 102 -9.65 1.51 11.21
C VAL A 102 -11.03 2.22 11.05
#